data_53130f3ac59f8f5c016daef68fa23758
#
_entry.id   53130f3ac59f8f5c016daef68fa23758
#
_cell.length_a   1.000
_cell.length_b   1.000
_cell.length_c   1.000
_cell.angle_alpha   90.00
_cell.angle_beta   90.00
_cell.angle_gamma   90.00
#
_symmetry.space_group_name_H-M   'P 1'
#
loop_
_entity.id
_entity.type
_entity.pdbx_description
1 polymer ?
#
loop_
_entity_poly.entity_id
_entity_poly.type
_entity_poly.pdbx_seq_one_letter_code
_entity_poly.pdbx_strand_id
1 'polypeptide(L)'
;YGEAYSAPKNFAAKASNSQEAHEAIRPTDVTFKAEELSLSQDHKKLYNLIWSRFVASQMPQPEIIVNSIKAKKETNMFETSVSSISFDGFYKVMPPGKNSGYVDYDLESLSVGLMKEVNKVEKSQHFTKPPSRYSEASLVKELEKRGIGRPSTYQEIITNIQDRGYVKSENKRLYATKIANLISDRLIKSFNNIMDYGFTANMEKSLDDVAAVSY
;
A
#
# COMPACT_ATOMS: atom_id res chain seq x y z
N TYR A 1 2.68 16.16 19.98
CA TYR A 1 1.54 15.26 20.16
C TYR A 1 1.50 14.64 21.59
N GLY A 2 2.58 14.74 22.37
CA GLY A 2 2.69 14.19 23.72
C GLY A 2 3.27 12.77 23.74
N GLU A 3 3.62 12.28 24.94
CA GLU A 3 4.28 11.00 25.15
C GLU A 3 3.47 9.80 24.65
N ALA A 4 2.16 9.82 24.79
CA ALA A 4 1.28 8.75 24.29
C ALA A 4 1.39 8.49 22.79
N TYR A 5 1.86 9.47 22.01
CA TYR A 5 2.07 9.36 20.57
C TYR A 5 3.53 9.08 20.18
N SER A 6 4.41 8.83 21.11
CA SER A 6 5.82 8.55 20.89
C SER A 6 6.11 7.06 20.99
N ALA A 7 6.49 6.45 19.89
CA ALA A 7 6.94 5.06 19.84
C ALA A 7 8.12 4.93 18.86
N PRO A 8 9.30 5.45 19.22
CA PRO A 8 10.47 5.43 18.35
C PRO A 8 10.82 4.02 17.87
N LYS A 9 11.02 3.87 16.57
CA LYS A 9 11.32 2.58 15.94
C LYS A 9 12.54 2.70 15.05
N ASN A 10 13.42 1.73 15.14
CA ASN A 10 14.50 1.53 14.19
C ASN A 10 14.03 0.54 13.10
N PHE A 11 14.22 0.92 11.86
CA PHE A 11 13.89 0.08 10.71
C PHE A 11 15.18 -0.47 10.12
N ALA A 12 15.33 -1.78 10.15
CA ALA A 12 16.37 -2.45 9.39
C ALA A 12 15.97 -2.54 7.91
N ALA A 13 16.94 -2.53 7.01
CA ALA A 13 16.71 -2.82 5.60
C ALA A 13 16.09 -4.21 5.46
N LYS A 14 14.90 -4.30 4.86
CA LYS A 14 14.18 -5.57 4.66
C LYS A 14 14.66 -6.34 3.44
N ALA A 15 15.23 -5.65 2.48
CA ALA A 15 15.71 -6.25 1.25
C ALA A 15 17.22 -6.48 1.34
N SER A 16 17.66 -7.70 1.01
CA SER A 16 19.08 -8.04 0.88
C SER A 16 19.81 -7.22 -0.18
N ASN A 17 19.05 -6.52 -1.02
CA ASN A 17 19.52 -5.69 -2.12
C ASN A 17 19.38 -4.19 -1.83
N SER A 18 19.26 -3.79 -0.56
CA SER A 18 19.27 -2.36 -0.22
C SER A 18 20.68 -1.81 -0.45
N GLN A 19 20.76 -0.70 -1.17
CA GLN A 19 22.02 0.02 -1.36
C GLN A 19 22.34 0.75 -0.06
N GLU A 20 23.32 0.29 0.70
CA GLU A 20 23.66 0.78 2.04
C GLU A 20 24.03 2.28 2.08
N ALA A 21 24.48 2.85 0.97
CA ALA A 21 24.85 4.26 0.87
C ALA A 21 23.65 5.24 0.81
N HIS A 22 22.41 4.76 0.80
CA HIS A 22 21.23 5.60 0.64
C HIS A 22 20.40 5.63 1.93
N GLU A 23 20.24 6.82 2.50
CA GLU A 23 19.28 7.01 3.60
C GLU A 23 17.82 7.01 3.10
N ALA A 24 16.92 6.69 4.02
CA ALA A 24 15.48 6.79 3.76
C ALA A 24 15.06 8.24 3.43
N ILE A 25 14.04 8.39 2.60
CA ILE A 25 13.46 9.71 2.32
C ILE A 25 12.80 10.21 3.59
N ARG A 26 13.29 11.33 4.13
CA ARG A 26 12.82 11.97 5.35
C ARG A 26 12.90 13.49 5.26
N PRO A 27 12.19 14.26 6.11
CA PRO A 27 12.45 15.69 6.25
C PRO A 27 13.87 15.93 6.74
N THR A 28 14.52 16.98 6.27
CA THR A 28 15.83 17.42 6.80
C THR A 28 15.68 17.88 8.25
N ASP A 29 14.59 18.61 8.52
CA ASP A 29 14.18 19.03 9.85
C ASP A 29 12.69 18.78 10.04
N VAL A 30 12.35 17.95 11.01
CA VAL A 30 10.96 17.55 11.30
C VAL A 30 10.13 18.65 11.96
N THR A 31 10.78 19.69 12.48
CA THR A 31 10.08 20.81 13.12
C THR A 31 9.32 21.68 12.13
N PHE A 32 9.78 21.75 10.87
CA PHE A 32 9.11 22.49 9.82
C PHE A 32 7.96 21.72 9.19
N LYS A 33 6.78 22.36 9.11
CA LYS A 33 5.63 21.85 8.37
C LYS A 33 5.59 22.43 6.96
N ALA A 34 4.88 21.76 6.05
CA ALA A 34 4.79 22.20 4.65
C ALA A 34 4.24 23.63 4.48
N GLU A 35 3.34 24.04 5.36
CA GLU A 35 2.71 25.36 5.35
C GLU A 35 3.70 26.48 5.62
N GLU A 36 4.72 26.23 6.44
CA GLU A 36 5.74 27.19 6.88
C GLU A 36 6.83 27.40 5.83
N LEU A 37 6.87 26.52 4.82
CA LEU A 37 7.90 26.56 3.78
C LEU A 37 7.43 27.34 2.54
N SER A 38 8.33 28.14 1.97
CA SER A 38 8.10 28.86 0.72
C SER A 38 8.24 27.95 -0.50
N LEU A 39 7.29 27.02 -0.67
CA LEU A 39 7.26 26.03 -1.72
C LEU A 39 6.04 26.18 -2.62
N SER A 40 6.13 25.69 -3.86
CA SER A 40 4.94 25.56 -4.72
C SER A 40 3.93 24.58 -4.11
N GLN A 41 2.67 24.65 -4.55
CA GLN A 41 1.60 23.78 -4.01
C GLN A 41 1.91 22.29 -4.16
N ASP A 42 2.51 21.88 -5.26
CA ASP A 42 2.83 20.46 -5.48
C ASP A 42 4.03 20.01 -4.63
N HIS A 43 5.03 20.87 -4.44
CA HIS A 43 6.11 20.60 -3.48
C HIS A 43 5.59 20.52 -2.05
N LYS A 44 4.64 21.39 -1.64
CA LYS A 44 4.02 21.31 -0.31
C LYS A 44 3.27 19.99 -0.10
N LYS A 45 2.53 19.51 -1.10
CA LYS A 45 1.84 18.21 -1.03
C LYS A 45 2.82 17.06 -0.87
N LEU A 46 3.91 17.06 -1.66
CA LEU A 46 4.96 16.04 -1.57
C LEU A 46 5.68 16.08 -0.24
N TYR A 47 6.09 17.27 0.21
CA TYR A 47 6.75 17.44 1.51
C TYR A 47 5.85 16.97 2.66
N ASN A 48 4.56 17.34 2.65
CA ASN A 48 3.61 16.91 3.67
C ASN A 48 3.43 15.39 3.68
N LEU A 49 3.44 14.74 2.51
CA LEU A 49 3.39 13.27 2.44
C LEU A 49 4.63 12.65 3.08
N ILE A 50 5.82 13.16 2.77
CA ILE A 50 7.10 12.67 3.33
C ILE A 50 7.11 12.90 4.84
N TRP A 51 6.78 14.10 5.29
CA TRP A 51 6.72 14.48 6.69
C TRP A 51 5.75 13.61 7.48
N SER A 52 4.52 13.48 6.99
CA SER A 52 3.49 12.67 7.64
C SER A 52 3.89 11.19 7.73
N ARG A 53 4.47 10.63 6.69
CA ARG A 53 4.98 9.25 6.69
C ARG A 53 6.10 9.05 7.68
N PHE A 54 7.04 9.97 7.73
CA PHE A 54 8.15 9.93 8.66
C PHE A 54 7.66 9.99 10.11
N VAL A 55 6.85 11.00 10.46
CA VAL A 55 6.31 11.16 11.81
C VAL A 55 5.44 9.95 12.20
N ALA A 56 4.54 9.52 11.33
CA ALA A 56 3.69 8.35 11.56
C ALA A 56 4.50 7.07 11.82
N SER A 57 5.68 6.92 11.21
CA SER A 57 6.55 5.77 11.41
C SER A 57 7.09 5.67 12.85
N GLN A 58 7.17 6.79 13.54
CA GLN A 58 7.66 6.91 14.92
C GLN A 58 6.52 7.03 15.94
N MET A 59 5.28 6.79 15.51
CA MET A 59 4.09 6.82 16.36
C MET A 59 3.57 5.41 16.63
N PRO A 60 2.82 5.21 17.74
CA PRO A 60 2.15 3.94 18.01
C PRO A 60 1.04 3.65 17.00
N GLN A 61 0.67 2.38 16.92
CA GLN A 61 -0.47 1.94 16.11
C GLN A 61 -1.78 2.50 16.69
N PRO A 62 -2.79 2.78 15.87
CA PRO A 62 -4.13 3.07 16.35
C PRO A 62 -4.73 1.84 17.03
N GLU A 63 -5.52 2.06 18.05
CA GLU A 63 -6.32 1.02 18.70
C GLU A 63 -7.75 1.06 18.17
N ILE A 64 -8.21 -0.10 17.70
CA ILE A 64 -9.51 -0.24 17.04
C ILE A 64 -10.34 -1.23 17.83
N ILE A 65 -11.52 -0.81 18.26
CA ILE A 65 -12.51 -1.68 18.89
C ILE A 65 -13.46 -2.16 17.78
N VAL A 66 -13.57 -3.48 17.66
CA VAL A 66 -14.51 -4.11 16.73
C VAL A 66 -15.65 -4.73 17.54
N ASN A 67 -16.84 -4.21 17.36
CA ASN A 67 -18.04 -4.73 18.00
C ASN A 67 -18.83 -5.57 16.98
N SER A 68 -19.11 -6.83 17.31
CA SER A 68 -19.96 -7.70 16.52
C SER A 68 -21.37 -7.69 17.11
N ILE A 69 -22.35 -7.36 16.28
CA ILE A 69 -23.76 -7.29 16.67
C ILE A 69 -24.47 -8.44 15.96
N LYS A 70 -25.13 -9.32 16.75
CA LYS A 70 -25.90 -10.44 16.24
C LYS A 70 -27.39 -10.24 16.58
N ALA A 71 -28.23 -10.23 15.56
CA ALA A 71 -29.67 -10.17 15.70
C ALA A 71 -30.29 -11.49 15.21
N LYS A 72 -31.24 -12.02 15.99
CA LYS A 72 -31.93 -13.26 15.66
C LYS A 72 -33.40 -12.99 15.43
N LYS A 73 -33.96 -13.56 14.36
CA LYS A 73 -35.38 -13.62 14.15
C LYS A 73 -35.75 -15.05 13.74
N GLU A 74 -36.45 -15.77 14.61
CA GLU A 74 -36.78 -17.18 14.46
C GLU A 74 -35.53 -18.04 14.24
N THR A 75 -35.36 -18.66 13.08
CA THR A 75 -34.20 -19.47 12.69
C THR A 75 -33.08 -18.63 12.00
N ASN A 76 -33.38 -17.39 11.59
CA ASN A 76 -32.48 -16.56 10.85
C ASN A 76 -31.58 -15.76 11.79
N MET A 77 -30.29 -15.73 11.48
CA MET A 77 -29.28 -14.94 12.19
C MET A 77 -28.73 -13.88 11.25
N PHE A 78 -28.67 -12.65 11.74
CA PHE A 78 -28.07 -11.51 11.07
C PHE A 78 -26.86 -11.09 11.88
N GLU A 79 -25.76 -10.81 11.21
CA GLU A 79 -24.52 -10.36 11.86
C GLU A 79 -23.97 -9.14 11.14
N THR A 80 -23.53 -8.15 11.90
CA THR A 80 -22.78 -7.00 11.41
C THR A 80 -21.66 -6.67 12.37
N SER A 81 -20.61 -6.02 11.86
CA SER A 81 -19.51 -5.54 12.67
C SER A 81 -19.34 -4.05 12.50
N VAL A 82 -19.12 -3.36 13.61
CA VAL A 82 -18.86 -1.92 13.66
C VAL A 82 -17.50 -1.69 14.29
N SER A 83 -16.67 -0.90 13.63
CA SER A 83 -15.33 -0.57 14.10
C SER A 83 -15.26 0.89 14.51
N SER A 84 -14.79 1.16 15.73
CA SER A 84 -14.52 2.50 16.24
C SER A 84 -13.05 2.63 16.66
N ILE A 85 -12.51 3.84 16.60
CA ILE A 85 -11.13 4.14 16.98
C ILE A 85 -11.15 4.58 18.44
N SER A 86 -10.54 3.80 19.36
CA SER A 86 -10.37 4.15 20.77
C SER A 86 -9.15 5.04 20.99
N PHE A 87 -8.09 4.80 20.24
CA PHE A 87 -6.90 5.63 20.22
C PHE A 87 -6.41 5.79 18.80
N ASP A 88 -6.23 7.04 18.35
CA ASP A 88 -5.93 7.32 16.97
C ASP A 88 -4.48 7.04 16.54
N GLY A 89 -3.52 6.98 17.48
CA GLY A 89 -2.14 6.66 17.19
C GLY A 89 -1.59 7.47 16.00
N PHE A 90 -0.98 6.79 15.03
CA PHE A 90 -0.46 7.47 13.83
C PHE A 90 -1.55 8.04 12.90
N TYR A 91 -2.82 7.68 13.07
CA TYR A 91 -3.92 8.31 12.32
C TYR A 91 -4.05 9.80 12.63
N LYS A 92 -3.47 10.27 13.74
CA LYS A 92 -3.37 11.70 14.08
C LYS A 92 -2.72 12.54 12.98
N VAL A 93 -1.71 11.99 12.31
CA VAL A 93 -0.97 12.65 11.21
C VAL A 93 -1.27 12.06 9.83
N MET A 94 -1.72 10.82 9.79
CA MET A 94 -2.11 10.12 8.58
C MET A 94 -3.50 9.51 8.76
N PRO A 95 -4.57 10.30 8.69
CA PRO A 95 -5.92 9.82 8.92
C PRO A 95 -6.28 8.72 7.91
N PRO A 96 -7.09 7.73 8.32
CA PRO A 96 -7.56 6.69 7.43
C PRO A 96 -8.40 7.29 6.30
N GLY A 97 -8.41 6.63 5.15
CA GLY A 97 -9.19 7.07 3.99
C GLY A 97 -10.69 7.17 4.30
N LYS A 98 -11.41 8.01 3.58
CA LYS A 98 -12.85 8.24 3.76
C LYS A 98 -13.71 6.95 3.75
N ASN A 99 -13.23 5.88 3.14
CA ASN A 99 -13.91 4.59 3.04
C ASN A 99 -13.32 3.54 4.02
N SER A 100 -12.72 3.97 5.11
CA SER A 100 -12.08 3.08 6.09
C SER A 100 -13.05 2.19 6.88
N GLY A 101 -14.34 2.49 6.82
CA GLY A 101 -15.38 1.71 7.53
C GLY A 101 -15.45 2.00 9.03
N TYR A 102 -14.66 2.95 9.54
CA TYR A 102 -14.79 3.39 10.93
C TYR A 102 -15.99 4.31 11.06
N VAL A 103 -16.86 3.98 12.00
CA VAL A 103 -18.07 4.76 12.28
C VAL A 103 -18.15 4.95 13.78
N ASP A 104 -18.45 6.15 14.17
CA ASP A 104 -18.79 6.46 15.56
C ASP A 104 -20.26 6.08 15.77
N TYR A 105 -20.47 4.91 16.36
CA TYR A 105 -21.81 4.43 16.69
C TYR A 105 -22.03 4.52 18.20
N ASP A 106 -23.15 5.06 18.61
CA ASP A 106 -23.65 4.95 19.98
C ASP A 106 -24.08 3.51 20.23
N LEU A 107 -23.12 2.70 20.72
CA LEU A 107 -23.35 1.32 21.10
C LEU A 107 -23.97 1.19 22.50
N GLU A 108 -23.97 2.26 23.32
CA GLU A 108 -24.55 2.28 24.66
C GLU A 108 -26.06 2.08 24.63
N SER A 109 -26.70 2.44 23.50
CA SER A 109 -28.13 2.21 23.28
C SER A 109 -28.47 0.75 22.94
N LEU A 110 -27.48 -0.14 22.77
CA LEU A 110 -27.67 -1.54 22.42
C LEU A 110 -27.40 -2.44 23.64
N SER A 111 -28.35 -3.31 23.94
CA SER A 111 -28.21 -4.33 24.99
C SER A 111 -28.66 -5.68 24.49
N VAL A 112 -28.13 -6.74 25.12
CA VAL A 112 -28.57 -8.12 24.82
C VAL A 112 -30.04 -8.29 25.19
N GLY A 113 -30.82 -8.82 24.25
CA GLY A 113 -32.26 -8.97 24.41
C GLY A 113 -33.10 -7.77 23.94
N LEU A 114 -32.45 -6.69 23.47
CA LEU A 114 -33.17 -5.56 22.90
C LEU A 114 -33.92 -5.99 21.63
N MET A 115 -35.20 -5.69 21.57
CA MET A 115 -36.03 -5.92 20.40
C MET A 115 -36.12 -4.64 19.56
N LYS A 116 -35.85 -4.74 18.27
CA LYS A 116 -35.99 -3.66 17.31
C LYS A 116 -36.87 -4.10 16.15
N GLU A 117 -37.68 -3.18 15.68
CA GLU A 117 -38.47 -3.39 14.45
C GLU A 117 -37.57 -3.24 13.23
N VAL A 118 -37.82 -4.07 12.22
CA VAL A 118 -37.12 -4.00 10.93
C VAL A 118 -37.82 -2.98 10.05
N ASN A 119 -37.13 -1.85 9.82
CA ASN A 119 -37.66 -0.76 8.99
C ASN A 119 -37.68 -1.12 7.50
N LYS A 120 -36.59 -1.76 7.05
CA LYS A 120 -36.42 -2.11 5.63
C LYS A 120 -35.48 -3.31 5.48
N VAL A 121 -35.80 -4.17 4.51
CA VAL A 121 -34.93 -5.24 4.06
C VAL A 121 -34.51 -4.96 2.63
N GLU A 122 -33.22 -4.79 2.41
CA GLU A 122 -32.63 -4.63 1.09
C GLU A 122 -31.82 -5.89 0.74
N LYS A 123 -31.99 -6.38 -0.47
CA LYS A 123 -31.16 -7.46 -1.00
C LYS A 123 -30.25 -6.93 -2.09
N SER A 124 -28.98 -7.34 -2.07
CA SER A 124 -28.03 -7.04 -3.14
C SER A 124 -27.32 -8.30 -3.59
N GLN A 125 -27.08 -8.39 -4.88
CA GLN A 125 -26.31 -9.49 -5.44
C GLN A 125 -24.87 -9.03 -5.63
N HIS A 126 -23.92 -9.83 -5.13
CA HIS A 126 -22.49 -9.59 -5.27
C HIS A 126 -21.84 -10.78 -5.96
N PHE A 127 -20.84 -10.50 -6.79
CA PHE A 127 -20.05 -11.52 -7.46
C PHE A 127 -18.60 -11.41 -7.00
N THR A 128 -17.92 -12.54 -6.92
CA THR A 128 -16.48 -12.56 -6.73
C THR A 128 -15.80 -11.87 -7.91
N LYS A 129 -14.77 -11.12 -7.61
CA LYS A 129 -13.98 -10.40 -8.63
C LYS A 129 -12.63 -11.11 -8.79
N PRO A 130 -12.08 -11.15 -10.01
CA PRO A 130 -10.72 -11.63 -10.23
C PRO A 130 -9.71 -10.72 -9.50
N PRO A 131 -8.46 -11.17 -9.31
CA PRO A 131 -7.40 -10.32 -8.79
C PRO A 131 -7.31 -9.02 -9.58
N SER A 132 -7.09 -7.92 -8.88
CA SER A 132 -6.95 -6.62 -9.52
C SER A 132 -5.70 -6.59 -10.40
N ARG A 133 -5.79 -5.87 -11.54
CA ARG A 133 -4.61 -5.57 -12.35
C ARG A 133 -3.61 -4.76 -11.53
N TYR A 134 -2.34 -4.83 -11.90
CA TYR A 134 -1.30 -4.04 -11.26
C TYR A 134 -1.56 -2.55 -11.39
N SER A 135 -1.28 -1.81 -10.34
CA SER A 135 -0.94 -0.40 -10.38
C SER A 135 0.59 -0.27 -10.49
N GLU A 136 1.12 0.90 -10.80
CA GLU A 136 2.57 1.12 -10.79
C GLU A 136 3.18 0.70 -9.45
N ALA A 137 2.60 1.13 -8.33
CA ALA A 137 3.08 0.76 -7.00
C ALA A 137 3.02 -0.74 -6.72
N SER A 138 1.99 -1.45 -7.17
CA SER A 138 1.90 -2.91 -6.96
C SER A 138 2.79 -3.68 -7.92
N LEU A 139 3.10 -3.14 -9.10
CA LEU A 139 4.10 -3.71 -10.00
C LEU A 139 5.51 -3.59 -9.40
N VAL A 140 5.87 -2.43 -8.83
CA VAL A 140 7.15 -2.28 -8.10
C VAL A 140 7.27 -3.32 -6.99
N LYS A 141 6.24 -3.51 -6.18
CA LYS A 141 6.24 -4.53 -5.12
C LYS A 141 6.44 -5.95 -5.65
N GLU A 142 5.86 -6.25 -6.81
CA GLU A 142 6.04 -7.59 -7.42
C GLU A 142 7.44 -7.76 -7.99
N LEU A 143 8.02 -6.73 -8.60
CA LEU A 143 9.41 -6.73 -9.06
C LEU A 143 10.38 -6.92 -7.88
N GLU A 144 10.20 -6.15 -6.82
CA GLU A 144 10.97 -6.25 -5.58
C GLU A 144 10.89 -7.67 -4.98
N LYS A 145 9.67 -8.22 -4.86
CA LYS A 145 9.43 -9.56 -4.35
C LYS A 145 10.16 -10.64 -5.16
N ARG A 146 10.30 -10.44 -6.47
CA ARG A 146 10.98 -11.38 -7.38
C ARG A 146 12.48 -11.11 -7.49
N GLY A 147 13.02 -10.08 -6.85
CA GLY A 147 14.42 -9.69 -6.97
C GLY A 147 14.79 -9.09 -8.32
N ILE A 148 13.82 -8.56 -9.07
CA ILE A 148 13.99 -7.96 -10.40
C ILE A 148 14.04 -6.44 -10.25
N GLY A 149 15.10 -5.83 -10.75
CA GLY A 149 15.36 -4.40 -10.64
C GLY A 149 15.85 -3.97 -9.25
N ARG A 150 16.13 -2.69 -9.12
CA ARG A 150 16.63 -2.06 -7.91
C ARG A 150 15.86 -0.75 -7.68
N PRO A 151 15.91 -0.13 -6.50
CA PRO A 151 15.23 1.15 -6.23
C PRO A 151 15.51 2.22 -7.28
N SER A 152 16.71 2.28 -7.81
CA SER A 152 17.13 3.23 -8.86
C SER A 152 16.53 2.92 -10.24
N THR A 153 16.11 1.69 -10.53
CA THR A 153 15.66 1.27 -11.86
C THR A 153 14.15 1.03 -11.96
N TYR A 154 13.42 0.91 -10.87
CA TYR A 154 11.98 0.62 -10.91
C TYR A 154 11.17 1.64 -11.73
N GLN A 155 11.46 2.93 -11.54
CA GLN A 155 10.76 3.99 -12.25
C GLN A 155 11.05 3.92 -13.76
N GLU A 156 12.29 3.68 -14.12
CA GLU A 156 12.70 3.54 -15.53
C GLU A 156 12.02 2.35 -16.21
N ILE A 157 11.94 1.21 -15.53
CA ILE A 157 11.21 0.02 -16.03
C ILE A 157 9.76 0.36 -16.34
N ILE A 158 9.07 1.04 -15.42
CA ILE A 158 7.67 1.42 -15.60
C ILE A 158 7.50 2.41 -16.74
N THR A 159 8.35 3.43 -16.80
CA THR A 159 8.33 4.43 -17.87
C THR A 159 8.57 3.78 -19.24
N ASN A 160 9.59 2.93 -19.33
CA ASN A 160 9.93 2.24 -20.58
C ASN A 160 8.80 1.37 -21.14
N ILE A 161 8.10 0.62 -20.29
CA ILE A 161 6.98 -0.21 -20.78
C ILE A 161 5.78 0.61 -21.21
N GLN A 162 5.59 1.79 -20.66
CA GLN A 162 4.52 2.72 -21.07
C GLN A 162 4.90 3.47 -22.35
N ASP A 163 6.10 4.04 -22.42
CA ASP A 163 6.58 4.82 -23.57
C ASP A 163 6.68 3.99 -24.85
N ARG A 164 7.04 2.71 -24.69
CA ARG A 164 7.05 1.75 -25.81
C ARG A 164 5.65 1.26 -26.20
N GLY A 165 4.62 1.71 -25.52
CA GLY A 165 3.25 1.30 -25.77
C GLY A 165 2.94 -0.16 -25.43
N TYR A 166 3.78 -0.83 -24.64
CA TYR A 166 3.52 -2.19 -24.18
C TYR A 166 2.43 -2.23 -23.11
N VAL A 167 2.33 -1.17 -22.33
CA VAL A 167 1.35 -1.04 -21.26
C VAL A 167 0.65 0.32 -21.36
N LYS A 168 -0.67 0.33 -21.13
CA LYS A 168 -1.48 1.54 -20.95
C LYS A 168 -1.94 1.65 -19.52
N SER A 169 -1.93 2.86 -18.97
CA SER A 169 -2.50 3.15 -17.66
C SER A 169 -3.92 3.71 -17.80
N GLU A 170 -4.90 2.99 -17.26
CA GLU A 170 -6.29 3.41 -17.21
C GLU A 170 -6.81 3.29 -15.77
N ASN A 171 -7.37 4.35 -15.22
CA ASN A 171 -7.85 4.40 -13.83
C ASN A 171 -6.80 3.91 -12.80
N LYS A 172 -5.55 4.32 -12.98
CA LYS A 172 -4.40 3.89 -12.16
C LYS A 172 -4.14 2.37 -12.18
N ARG A 173 -4.57 1.68 -13.24
CA ARG A 173 -4.31 0.25 -13.48
C ARG A 173 -3.60 0.07 -14.79
N LEU A 174 -2.68 -0.89 -14.82
CA LEU A 174 -1.85 -1.19 -15.97
C LEU A 174 -2.50 -2.30 -16.80
N TYR A 175 -2.60 -2.05 -18.11
CA TYR A 175 -3.18 -2.96 -19.09
C TYR A 175 -2.15 -3.29 -20.16
N ALA A 176 -1.81 -4.55 -20.31
CA ALA A 176 -0.97 -5.00 -21.42
C ALA A 176 -1.70 -4.78 -22.74
N THR A 177 -0.99 -4.26 -23.73
CA THR A 177 -1.50 -4.04 -25.07
C THR A 177 -1.37 -5.30 -25.94
N LYS A 178 -2.05 -5.34 -27.09
CA LYS A 178 -1.93 -6.46 -28.04
C LYS A 178 -0.49 -6.64 -28.51
N ILE A 179 0.24 -5.54 -28.73
CA ILE A 179 1.64 -5.60 -29.17
C ILE A 179 2.54 -6.18 -28.08
N ALA A 180 2.29 -5.87 -26.81
CA ALA A 180 3.04 -6.46 -25.69
C ALA A 180 2.89 -7.97 -25.65
N ASN A 181 1.66 -8.47 -25.78
CA ASN A 181 1.40 -9.90 -25.78
C ASN A 181 2.12 -10.58 -26.94
N LEU A 182 2.01 -10.00 -28.16
CA LEU A 182 2.67 -10.55 -29.35
C LEU A 182 4.20 -10.61 -29.20
N ILE A 183 4.81 -9.54 -28.68
CA ILE A 183 6.26 -9.48 -28.44
C ILE A 183 6.66 -10.48 -27.35
N SER A 184 5.92 -10.50 -26.23
CA SER A 184 6.19 -11.43 -25.13
C SER A 184 6.13 -12.88 -25.60
N ASP A 185 5.07 -13.27 -26.32
CA ASP A 185 4.91 -14.63 -26.85
C ASP A 185 6.06 -15.00 -27.80
N ARG A 186 6.49 -14.04 -28.64
CA ARG A 186 7.59 -14.26 -29.57
C ARG A 186 8.92 -14.41 -28.86
N LEU A 187 9.19 -13.57 -27.86
CA LEU A 187 10.42 -13.63 -27.08
C LEU A 187 10.48 -14.90 -26.24
N ILE A 188 9.41 -15.29 -25.58
CA ILE A 188 9.35 -16.55 -24.81
C ILE A 188 9.64 -17.74 -25.73
N LYS A 189 9.06 -17.75 -26.95
CA LYS A 189 9.29 -18.84 -27.90
C LYS A 189 10.72 -18.92 -28.40
N SER A 190 11.39 -17.77 -28.58
CA SER A 190 12.73 -17.71 -29.20
C SER A 190 13.86 -17.64 -28.16
N PHE A 191 13.59 -17.12 -26.95
CA PHE A 191 14.58 -16.82 -25.91
C PHE A 191 14.06 -17.18 -24.51
N ASN A 192 13.52 -18.38 -24.37
CA ASN A 192 12.85 -18.82 -23.15
C ASN A 192 13.69 -18.60 -21.88
N ASN A 193 14.99 -18.93 -21.94
CA ASN A 193 15.89 -18.81 -20.80
C ASN A 193 16.03 -17.35 -20.32
N ILE A 194 16.09 -16.38 -21.24
CA ILE A 194 16.24 -14.96 -20.92
C ILE A 194 14.93 -14.38 -20.42
N MET A 195 13.80 -14.92 -20.87
CA MET A 195 12.46 -14.48 -20.48
C MET A 195 11.99 -15.08 -19.16
N ASP A 196 12.76 -15.97 -18.56
CA ASP A 196 12.48 -16.49 -17.23
C ASP A 196 12.75 -15.44 -16.15
N TYR A 197 11.81 -15.26 -15.23
CA TYR A 197 11.97 -14.31 -14.13
C TYR A 197 13.19 -14.60 -13.26
N GLY A 198 13.51 -15.86 -13.08
CA GLY A 198 14.68 -16.30 -12.31
C GLY A 198 16.01 -15.92 -12.96
N PHE A 199 16.07 -15.86 -14.30
CA PHE A 199 17.27 -15.41 -15.00
C PHE A 199 17.66 -13.98 -14.60
N THR A 200 16.73 -13.04 -14.70
CA THR A 200 16.99 -11.64 -14.32
C THR A 200 17.31 -11.51 -12.83
N ALA A 201 16.55 -12.18 -11.97
CA ALA A 201 16.79 -12.15 -10.53
C ALA A 201 18.18 -12.69 -10.14
N ASN A 202 18.60 -13.79 -10.76
CA ASN A 202 19.93 -14.40 -10.52
C ASN A 202 21.06 -13.50 -11.07
N MET A 203 20.86 -12.88 -12.22
CA MET A 203 21.83 -11.94 -12.79
C MET A 203 22.03 -10.74 -11.84
N GLU A 204 20.93 -10.13 -11.37
CA GLU A 204 20.96 -9.03 -10.42
C GLU A 204 21.67 -9.41 -9.12
N LYS A 205 21.37 -10.63 -8.60
CA LYS A 205 22.04 -11.16 -7.42
C LYS A 205 23.55 -11.35 -7.64
N SER A 206 23.94 -11.90 -8.78
CA SER A 206 25.35 -12.08 -9.11
C SER A 206 26.12 -10.74 -9.17
N LEU A 207 25.47 -9.68 -9.66
CA LEU A 207 26.04 -8.35 -9.66
C LEU A 207 26.21 -7.78 -8.23
N ASP A 208 25.24 -8.03 -7.35
CA ASP A 208 25.36 -7.67 -5.92
C ASP A 208 26.50 -8.44 -5.25
N ASP A 209 26.63 -9.75 -5.53
CA ASP A 209 27.68 -10.58 -4.97
C ASP A 209 29.08 -10.09 -5.43
N VAL A 210 29.24 -9.67 -6.68
CA VAL A 210 30.48 -9.04 -7.18
C VAL A 210 30.77 -7.73 -6.46
N ALA A 211 29.75 -6.88 -6.28
CA ALA A 211 29.91 -5.61 -5.56
C ALA A 211 30.32 -5.82 -4.10
N ALA A 212 29.79 -6.85 -3.43
CA ALA A 212 30.11 -7.19 -2.04
C ALA A 212 31.55 -7.69 -1.84
N VAL A 213 32.15 -8.31 -2.85
CA VAL A 213 33.54 -8.84 -2.80
C VAL A 213 34.58 -7.76 -3.08
N SER A 214 34.17 -6.62 -3.60
CA SER A 214 35.07 -5.51 -3.98
C SER A 214 35.42 -4.55 -2.84
N TYR A 215 35.07 -4.90 -1.58
CA TYR A 215 35.39 -4.11 -0.38
C TYR A 215 36.22 -4.92 0.63
#